data_f9c1be9bab4568c64e7b7abe74f32c3e
#
_entry.id   f9c1be9bab4568c64e7b7abe74f32c3e
#
_cell.length_a   1.000
_cell.length_b   1.000
_cell.length_c   1.000
_cell.angle_alpha   90.00
_cell.angle_beta   90.00
_cell.angle_gamma   90.00
#
_symmetry.space_group_name_H-M   'P 1'
#
loop_
_entity.id
_entity.type
_entity.pdbx_description
1 polymer ?
#
loop_
_entity_poly.entity_id
_entity_poly.type
_entity_poly.pdbx_seq_one_letter_code
_entity_poly.pdbx_strand_id
1 'polypeptide(L)'
;MSNQIPQSYDPLVQLLEDAADGAHQHGVAIGLKQNTEAAIRTDLTALTGTPAGPGNVPPAVPGLKALWNTAKANKSAMTAALRTVQSNGRTLAMTCIGTLKPSLGQQWGSAWNAAGFTDGSLAVPVNPMVKLQQLRAYYAANPAREVANVNGIACTATACEAAAHAISTAQSASNQSNTDAGDAQSGLQDGIAAARARASGLLAELGQLLGDNDPRWLAFGFEMPGSPSTPEVPENVTATAGAAGTHALFIDWDDARRADGYRVTVTNVAGGAQLASVLTQDSEVSIGNLPAGANVTVTVTARNAAGESQPTAPITAVVP
;
A
#
# COMPACT_ATOMS: atom_id res chain seq x y z
N MET A 1 6.83 -17.62 -20.89
CA MET A 1 6.82 -16.14 -21.00
C MET A 1 6.79 -15.58 -19.60
N SER A 2 7.73 -14.70 -19.23
CA SER A 2 7.69 -14.01 -17.96
C SER A 2 6.43 -13.18 -17.85
N ASN A 3 5.98 -12.90 -16.62
CA ASN A 3 4.87 -11.98 -16.39
C ASN A 3 5.38 -10.55 -16.67
N GLN A 4 5.24 -10.11 -17.91
CA GLN A 4 5.67 -8.77 -18.37
C GLN A 4 4.72 -7.66 -17.86
N ILE A 5 3.63 -8.01 -17.17
CA ILE A 5 2.64 -7.05 -16.70
C ILE A 5 2.96 -6.64 -15.27
N PRO A 6 3.27 -5.35 -15.03
CA PRO A 6 3.65 -4.85 -13.71
C PRO A 6 2.55 -5.03 -12.65
N GLN A 7 2.96 -5.32 -11.41
CA GLN A 7 2.05 -5.41 -10.27
C GLN A 7 1.84 -4.06 -9.59
N SER A 8 2.77 -3.13 -9.72
CA SER A 8 2.67 -1.77 -9.15
C SER A 8 2.02 -0.78 -10.12
N TYR A 9 1.45 0.30 -9.56
CA TYR A 9 0.66 1.28 -10.30
C TYR A 9 1.49 2.03 -11.35
N ASP A 10 2.61 2.65 -10.95
CA ASP A 10 3.36 3.53 -11.85
C ASP A 10 3.97 2.81 -13.06
N PRO A 11 4.62 1.63 -12.90
CA PRO A 11 5.06 0.84 -14.05
C PRO A 11 3.91 0.32 -14.94
N LEU A 12 2.71 0.07 -14.37
CA LEU A 12 1.54 -0.32 -15.17
C LEU A 12 1.06 0.85 -16.03
N VAL A 13 1.03 2.06 -15.48
CA VAL A 13 0.68 3.28 -16.23
C VAL A 13 1.68 3.48 -17.37
N GLN A 14 2.99 3.39 -17.08
CA GLN A 14 4.03 3.52 -18.10
C GLN A 14 3.87 2.47 -19.22
N LEU A 15 3.62 1.21 -18.87
CA LEU A 15 3.36 0.16 -19.86
C LEU A 15 2.16 0.49 -20.75
N LEU A 16 1.08 1.06 -20.18
CA LEU A 16 -0.10 1.44 -20.97
C LEU A 16 0.17 2.68 -21.86
N GLU A 17 1.03 3.60 -21.42
CA GLU A 17 1.48 4.71 -22.26
C GLU A 17 2.27 4.21 -23.46
N ASP A 18 3.29 3.37 -23.23
CA ASP A 18 4.09 2.75 -24.29
C ASP A 18 3.21 1.91 -25.24
N ALA A 19 2.27 1.15 -24.66
CA ALA A 19 1.33 0.34 -25.44
C ALA A 19 0.38 1.18 -26.31
N ALA A 20 -0.09 2.32 -25.80
CA ALA A 20 -0.93 3.25 -26.55
C ALA A 20 -0.16 3.87 -27.73
N ASP A 21 1.09 4.24 -27.49
CA ASP A 21 1.97 4.83 -28.51
C ASP A 21 2.36 3.78 -29.58
N GLY A 22 2.64 2.53 -29.16
CA GLY A 22 2.84 1.43 -30.08
C GLY A 22 1.60 1.12 -30.93
N ALA A 23 0.41 1.16 -30.30
CA ALA A 23 -0.86 0.96 -31.01
C ALA A 23 -1.15 2.11 -32.00
N HIS A 24 -0.78 3.34 -31.65
CA HIS A 24 -0.86 4.49 -32.54
C HIS A 24 0.03 4.30 -33.78
N GLN A 25 1.27 3.89 -33.58
CA GLN A 25 2.28 3.80 -34.63
C GLN A 25 2.07 2.56 -35.54
N HIS A 26 1.72 1.42 -34.95
CA HIS A 26 1.74 0.13 -35.63
C HIS A 26 0.39 -0.58 -35.66
N GLY A 27 -0.57 -0.21 -34.79
CA GLY A 27 -1.80 -0.95 -34.59
C GLY A 27 -2.59 -1.25 -35.84
N VAL A 28 -2.77 -0.26 -36.74
CA VAL A 28 -3.47 -0.45 -38.02
C VAL A 28 -2.69 -1.38 -38.95
N ALA A 29 -1.37 -1.20 -39.03
CA ALA A 29 -0.51 -1.98 -39.93
C ALA A 29 -0.43 -3.46 -39.56
N ILE A 30 -0.50 -3.79 -38.25
CA ILE A 30 -0.50 -5.18 -37.77
C ILE A 30 -1.90 -5.79 -37.67
N GLY A 31 -2.96 -4.99 -37.86
CA GLY A 31 -4.34 -5.45 -37.78
C GLY A 31 -4.88 -5.60 -36.38
N LEU A 32 -4.40 -4.79 -35.41
CA LEU A 32 -4.88 -4.75 -34.03
C LEU A 32 -6.38 -4.37 -33.98
N LYS A 33 -7.21 -5.15 -33.32
CA LYS A 33 -8.68 -5.00 -33.35
C LYS A 33 -9.30 -4.77 -31.99
N GLN A 34 -8.87 -5.51 -30.97
CA GLN A 34 -9.50 -5.49 -29.65
C GLN A 34 -8.83 -4.48 -28.71
N ASN A 35 -7.50 -4.46 -28.73
CA ASN A 35 -6.70 -3.59 -27.85
C ASN A 35 -6.15 -2.39 -28.63
N THR A 36 -7.07 -1.63 -29.24
CA THR A 36 -6.74 -0.44 -30.04
C THR A 36 -6.20 0.70 -29.17
N GLU A 37 -5.49 1.66 -29.78
CA GLU A 37 -5.04 2.89 -29.11
C GLU A 37 -6.15 3.53 -28.29
N ALA A 38 -7.35 3.71 -28.86
CA ALA A 38 -8.48 4.34 -28.19
C ALA A 38 -8.92 3.56 -26.94
N ALA A 39 -8.93 2.23 -26.99
CA ALA A 39 -9.28 1.39 -25.86
C ALA A 39 -8.23 1.48 -24.73
N ILE A 40 -6.94 1.45 -25.07
CA ILE A 40 -5.83 1.57 -24.13
C ILE A 40 -5.84 2.96 -23.46
N ARG A 41 -6.00 4.03 -24.25
CA ARG A 41 -6.08 5.41 -23.72
C ARG A 41 -7.31 5.65 -22.85
N THR A 42 -8.41 4.94 -23.09
CA THR A 42 -9.58 5.00 -22.19
C THR A 42 -9.25 4.46 -20.81
N ASP A 43 -8.64 3.30 -20.73
CA ASP A 43 -8.24 2.68 -19.46
C ASP A 43 -7.15 3.52 -18.73
N LEU A 44 -6.19 4.04 -19.50
CA LEU A 44 -5.13 4.94 -19.00
C LEU A 44 -5.74 6.22 -18.42
N THR A 45 -6.64 6.86 -19.15
CA THR A 45 -7.32 8.09 -18.73
C THR A 45 -8.18 7.86 -17.49
N ALA A 46 -8.83 6.72 -17.35
CA ALA A 46 -9.57 6.37 -16.15
C ALA A 46 -8.64 6.37 -14.91
N LEU A 47 -7.43 5.84 -15.03
CA LEU A 47 -6.46 5.78 -13.94
C LEU A 47 -5.83 7.15 -13.62
N THR A 48 -5.38 7.87 -14.66
CA THR A 48 -4.55 9.08 -14.53
C THR A 48 -5.36 10.38 -14.58
N GLY A 49 -6.55 10.36 -15.21
CA GLY A 49 -7.37 11.55 -15.50
C GLY A 49 -6.97 12.24 -16.79
N THR A 50 -7.63 13.34 -17.07
CA THR A 50 -7.31 14.24 -18.19
C THR A 50 -6.79 15.57 -17.69
N PRO A 51 -5.69 16.09 -18.24
CA PRO A 51 -5.25 17.44 -17.93
C PRO A 51 -6.26 18.48 -18.44
N ALA A 52 -6.26 19.68 -17.85
CA ALA A 52 -7.05 20.79 -18.37
C ALA A 52 -6.54 21.18 -19.76
N GLY A 53 -7.48 21.49 -20.64
CA GLY A 53 -7.18 22.06 -21.96
C GLY A 53 -6.64 23.51 -21.87
N PRO A 54 -6.21 24.10 -23.00
CA PRO A 54 -5.80 25.49 -23.06
C PRO A 54 -6.86 26.42 -22.48
N GLY A 55 -6.47 27.35 -21.59
CA GLY A 55 -7.42 28.22 -20.90
C GLY A 55 -8.32 27.50 -19.88
N ASN A 56 -7.95 26.31 -19.41
CA ASN A 56 -8.72 25.46 -18.48
C ASN A 56 -10.07 24.97 -19.04
N VAL A 57 -10.18 24.81 -20.36
CA VAL A 57 -11.40 24.40 -21.08
C VAL A 57 -11.05 23.24 -22.04
N PRO A 58 -11.56 22.02 -21.86
CA PRO A 58 -12.33 21.58 -20.70
C PRO A 58 -11.50 21.53 -19.42
N PRO A 59 -12.12 21.62 -18.24
CA PRO A 59 -11.39 21.50 -16.97
C PRO A 59 -10.77 20.11 -16.82
N ALA A 60 -9.71 20.02 -16.01
CA ALA A 60 -9.08 18.75 -15.68
C ALA A 60 -10.07 17.79 -15.03
N VAL A 61 -10.07 16.53 -15.45
CA VAL A 61 -10.85 15.46 -14.82
C VAL A 61 -9.89 14.57 -14.03
N PRO A 62 -10.06 14.46 -12.71
CA PRO A 62 -9.17 13.65 -11.90
C PRO A 62 -9.35 12.15 -12.23
N GLY A 63 -8.24 11.43 -12.35
CA GLY A 63 -8.26 9.97 -12.46
C GLY A 63 -8.49 9.28 -11.12
N LEU A 64 -8.73 7.98 -11.17
CA LEU A 64 -9.05 7.15 -9.98
C LEU A 64 -7.99 7.26 -8.87
N LYS A 65 -6.71 7.38 -9.22
CA LYS A 65 -5.63 7.57 -8.25
C LYS A 65 -5.75 8.89 -7.50
N ALA A 66 -6.07 9.98 -8.20
CA ALA A 66 -6.26 11.30 -7.62
C ALA A 66 -7.52 11.34 -6.73
N LEU A 67 -8.62 10.73 -7.18
CA LEU A 67 -9.85 10.60 -6.40
C LEU A 67 -9.62 9.86 -5.09
N TRP A 68 -8.91 8.72 -5.13
CA TRP A 68 -8.57 7.98 -3.91
C TRP A 68 -7.69 8.80 -2.96
N ASN A 69 -6.67 9.50 -3.46
CA ASN A 69 -5.82 10.36 -2.63
C ASN A 69 -6.63 11.48 -1.96
N THR A 70 -7.56 12.10 -2.68
CA THR A 70 -8.45 13.14 -2.15
C THR A 70 -9.39 12.57 -1.08
N ALA A 71 -10.02 11.43 -1.34
CA ALA A 71 -10.91 10.78 -0.38
C ALA A 71 -10.16 10.37 0.91
N LYS A 72 -8.94 9.84 0.79
CA LYS A 72 -8.06 9.52 1.92
C LYS A 72 -7.71 10.76 2.75
N ALA A 73 -7.40 11.88 2.11
CA ALA A 73 -7.12 13.15 2.78
C ALA A 73 -8.36 13.67 3.51
N ASN A 74 -9.54 13.63 2.88
CA ASN A 74 -10.81 14.01 3.49
C ASN A 74 -11.14 13.15 4.72
N LYS A 75 -10.98 11.83 4.63
CA LYS A 75 -11.15 10.91 5.77
C LYS A 75 -10.28 11.32 6.95
N SER A 76 -9.02 11.64 6.72
CA SER A 76 -8.09 12.11 7.76
C SER A 76 -8.57 13.44 8.38
N ALA A 77 -8.97 14.40 7.56
CA ALA A 77 -9.47 15.70 7.99
C ALA A 77 -10.77 15.58 8.81
N MET A 78 -11.74 14.79 8.36
CA MET A 78 -13.01 14.58 9.07
C MET A 78 -12.81 13.86 10.41
N THR A 79 -11.89 12.89 10.47
CA THR A 79 -11.52 12.23 11.74
C THR A 79 -10.88 13.20 12.72
N ALA A 80 -10.01 14.10 12.26
CA ALA A 80 -9.39 15.13 13.09
C ALA A 80 -10.44 16.15 13.59
N ALA A 81 -11.35 16.59 12.71
CA ALA A 81 -12.45 17.48 13.06
C ALA A 81 -13.36 16.88 14.13
N LEU A 82 -13.71 15.60 14.01
CA LEU A 82 -14.51 14.89 15.02
C LEU A 82 -13.81 14.88 16.39
N ARG A 83 -12.51 14.57 16.43
CA ARG A 83 -11.73 14.59 17.68
C ARG A 83 -11.72 15.97 18.32
N THR A 84 -11.61 17.03 17.51
CA THR A 84 -11.62 18.43 18.00
C THR A 84 -12.96 18.78 18.63
N VAL A 85 -14.09 18.50 17.97
CA VAL A 85 -15.42 18.82 18.55
C VAL A 85 -15.73 17.95 19.77
N GLN A 86 -15.28 16.71 19.84
CA GLN A 86 -15.40 15.85 21.02
C GLN A 86 -14.57 16.42 22.20
N SER A 87 -13.36 16.88 21.94
CA SER A 87 -12.52 17.53 22.95
C SER A 87 -13.15 18.80 23.50
N ASN A 88 -13.67 19.66 22.60
CA ASN A 88 -14.37 20.89 23.00
C ASN A 88 -15.64 20.58 23.80
N GLY A 89 -16.43 19.61 23.36
CA GLY A 89 -17.62 19.15 24.09
C GLY A 89 -17.28 18.57 25.47
N ARG A 90 -16.16 17.84 25.58
CA ARG A 90 -15.66 17.34 26.86
C ARG A 90 -15.25 18.46 27.80
N THR A 91 -14.56 19.48 27.29
CA THR A 91 -14.19 20.68 28.04
C THR A 91 -15.43 21.41 28.55
N LEU A 92 -16.43 21.62 27.69
CA LEU A 92 -17.71 22.21 28.07
C LEU A 92 -18.38 21.39 29.19
N ALA A 93 -18.53 20.07 29.02
CA ALA A 93 -19.15 19.22 30.04
C ALA A 93 -18.41 19.27 31.38
N MET A 94 -17.05 19.27 31.38
CA MET A 94 -16.26 19.40 32.61
C MET A 94 -16.45 20.79 33.28
N THR A 95 -16.54 21.86 32.48
CA THR A 95 -16.81 23.21 32.97
C THR A 95 -18.20 23.28 33.61
N CYS A 96 -19.22 22.74 32.95
CA CYS A 96 -20.58 22.61 33.47
C CYS A 96 -20.63 21.85 34.81
N ILE A 97 -19.90 20.73 34.91
CA ILE A 97 -19.76 20.01 36.20
C ILE A 97 -19.15 20.93 37.27
N GLY A 98 -18.09 21.69 36.94
CA GLY A 98 -17.48 22.64 37.84
C GLY A 98 -18.46 23.68 38.39
N THR A 99 -19.33 24.25 37.54
CA THR A 99 -20.35 25.24 37.94
C THR A 99 -21.47 24.64 38.77
N LEU A 100 -21.78 23.35 38.61
CA LEU A 100 -22.83 22.66 39.34
C LEU A 100 -22.36 22.10 40.70
N LYS A 101 -21.07 21.92 40.94
CA LYS A 101 -20.52 21.42 42.20
C LYS A 101 -20.99 22.16 43.46
N PRO A 102 -21.07 23.52 43.50
CA PRO A 102 -21.56 24.23 44.67
C PRO A 102 -23.02 23.86 45.04
N SER A 103 -23.82 23.42 44.09
CA SER A 103 -25.23 23.12 44.31
C SER A 103 -25.54 21.61 44.38
N LEU A 104 -24.79 20.75 43.70
CA LEU A 104 -25.04 19.32 43.64
C LEU A 104 -24.05 18.48 44.47
N GLY A 105 -23.01 19.12 45.02
CA GLY A 105 -21.96 18.49 45.83
C GLY A 105 -20.62 18.37 45.09
N GLN A 106 -19.52 18.46 45.82
CA GLN A 106 -18.14 18.40 45.29
C GLN A 106 -17.77 17.05 44.71
N GLN A 107 -18.41 15.99 45.19
CA GLN A 107 -18.26 14.63 44.72
C GLN A 107 -19.61 14.12 44.24
N TRP A 108 -19.59 12.97 43.50
CA TRP A 108 -20.82 12.35 43.09
C TRP A 108 -21.71 11.98 44.29
N GLY A 109 -22.98 12.18 44.15
CA GLY A 109 -24.05 11.84 45.05
C GLY A 109 -25.40 11.80 44.33
N SER A 110 -26.48 11.37 44.99
CA SER A 110 -27.80 11.22 44.35
C SER A 110 -28.34 12.48 43.70
N ALA A 111 -27.95 13.66 44.18
CA ALA A 111 -28.32 14.96 43.59
C ALA A 111 -27.84 15.09 42.11
N TRP A 112 -26.74 14.46 41.75
CA TRP A 112 -26.19 14.46 40.39
C TRP A 112 -26.98 13.62 39.39
N ASN A 113 -27.85 12.72 39.87
CA ASN A 113 -28.71 11.93 38.99
C ASN A 113 -29.61 12.81 38.12
N ALA A 114 -30.07 13.93 38.62
CA ALA A 114 -30.87 14.91 37.87
C ALA A 114 -30.08 15.53 36.69
N ALA A 115 -28.75 15.64 36.81
CA ALA A 115 -27.87 16.12 35.74
C ALA A 115 -27.32 15.01 34.86
N GLY A 116 -27.80 13.75 35.00
CA GLY A 116 -27.46 12.60 34.18
C GLY A 116 -26.21 11.84 34.61
N PHE A 117 -25.72 12.05 35.81
CA PHE A 117 -24.58 11.30 36.37
C PHE A 117 -25.09 10.23 37.34
N THR A 118 -25.52 9.09 36.77
CA THR A 118 -26.20 8.00 37.50
C THR A 118 -25.29 6.82 37.87
N ASP A 119 -24.06 6.82 37.40
CA ASP A 119 -23.11 5.71 37.42
C ASP A 119 -22.05 5.81 38.55
N GLY A 120 -22.31 6.61 39.57
CA GLY A 120 -21.39 6.76 40.68
C GLY A 120 -20.17 7.63 40.42
N SER A 121 -20.13 8.32 39.25
CA SER A 121 -18.97 9.08 38.79
C SER A 121 -19.35 10.38 38.10
N LEU A 122 -18.49 11.41 38.23
CA LEU A 122 -18.55 12.65 37.44
C LEU A 122 -17.62 12.61 36.21
N ALA A 123 -17.16 11.44 35.81
CA ALA A 123 -16.30 11.29 34.66
C ALA A 123 -17.02 11.63 33.35
N VAL A 124 -16.32 12.35 32.47
CA VAL A 124 -16.82 12.67 31.13
C VAL A 124 -16.11 11.76 30.11
N PRO A 125 -16.85 10.96 29.33
CA PRO A 125 -16.26 10.06 28.31
C PRO A 125 -15.58 10.84 27.19
N VAL A 126 -14.78 10.15 26.37
CA VAL A 126 -14.14 10.73 25.19
C VAL A 126 -15.18 11.30 24.22
N ASN A 127 -16.27 10.57 23.98
CA ASN A 127 -17.44 11.11 23.29
C ASN A 127 -18.45 11.61 24.33
N PRO A 128 -18.54 12.92 24.58
CA PRO A 128 -19.38 13.48 25.64
C PRO A 128 -20.82 13.73 25.20
N MET A 129 -21.25 13.36 24.01
CA MET A 129 -22.52 13.73 23.40
C MET A 129 -23.70 13.43 24.32
N VAL A 130 -23.77 12.22 24.89
CA VAL A 130 -24.87 11.82 25.79
C VAL A 130 -24.85 12.65 27.09
N LYS A 131 -23.68 12.94 27.67
CA LYS A 131 -23.56 13.78 28.87
C LYS A 131 -23.96 15.23 28.57
N LEU A 132 -23.64 15.77 27.41
CA LEU A 132 -24.08 17.09 26.97
C LEU A 132 -25.61 17.17 26.82
N GLN A 133 -26.24 16.14 26.26
CA GLN A 133 -27.70 16.06 26.16
C GLN A 133 -28.37 16.01 27.54
N GLN A 134 -27.80 15.28 28.49
CA GLN A 134 -28.27 15.21 29.86
C GLN A 134 -28.10 16.56 30.60
N LEU A 135 -26.93 17.21 30.46
CA LEU A 135 -26.70 18.55 30.98
C LEU A 135 -27.62 19.60 30.38
N ARG A 136 -27.87 19.51 29.05
CA ARG A 136 -28.90 20.35 28.38
C ARG A 136 -30.27 20.22 29.03
N ALA A 137 -30.73 18.96 29.24
CA ALA A 137 -32.01 18.71 29.87
C ALA A 137 -32.09 19.26 31.31
N TYR A 138 -30.99 19.08 32.05
CA TYR A 138 -30.91 19.65 33.41
C TYR A 138 -30.98 21.18 33.44
N TYR A 139 -30.21 21.87 32.59
CA TYR A 139 -30.24 23.34 32.52
C TYR A 139 -31.60 23.88 32.05
N ALA A 140 -32.22 23.21 31.06
CA ALA A 140 -33.58 23.58 30.59
C ALA A 140 -34.62 23.48 31.72
N ALA A 141 -34.47 22.51 32.65
CA ALA A 141 -35.32 22.38 33.83
C ALA A 141 -34.92 23.30 34.96
N ASN A 142 -33.68 23.82 34.97
CA ASN A 142 -33.11 24.66 36.05
C ASN A 142 -32.41 25.90 35.46
N PRO A 143 -33.10 26.86 34.81
CA PRO A 143 -32.47 28.00 34.14
C PRO A 143 -31.66 28.89 35.08
N ALA A 144 -31.99 28.96 36.37
CA ALA A 144 -31.26 29.70 37.40
C ALA A 144 -29.85 29.12 37.69
N ARG A 145 -29.54 27.92 37.15
CA ARG A 145 -28.22 27.27 37.26
C ARG A 145 -27.34 27.55 36.07
N GLU A 146 -27.84 28.14 35.01
CA GLU A 146 -27.06 28.52 33.85
C GLU A 146 -26.05 29.63 34.20
N VAL A 147 -24.84 29.53 33.63
CA VAL A 147 -23.79 30.52 33.75
C VAL A 147 -23.34 30.91 32.36
N ALA A 148 -23.58 32.18 32.01
CA ALA A 148 -23.35 32.69 30.66
C ALA A 148 -21.86 32.72 30.26
N ASN A 149 -20.96 32.84 31.24
CA ASN A 149 -19.53 32.87 30.95
C ASN A 149 -18.70 32.33 32.12
N VAL A 150 -17.95 31.27 31.87
CA VAL A 150 -16.92 30.72 32.75
C VAL A 150 -15.64 30.60 31.95
N ASN A 151 -14.73 31.55 32.08
CA ASN A 151 -13.47 31.58 31.30
C ASN A 151 -13.72 31.47 29.77
N GLY A 152 -14.71 32.17 29.26
CA GLY A 152 -15.07 32.15 27.84
C GLY A 152 -16.01 31.01 27.43
N ILE A 153 -16.45 30.15 28.35
CA ILE A 153 -17.36 29.02 28.07
C ILE A 153 -18.74 29.32 28.70
N ALA A 154 -19.79 29.21 27.89
CA ALA A 154 -21.16 29.32 28.37
C ALA A 154 -21.64 27.93 28.85
N CYS A 155 -22.03 27.83 30.13
CA CYS A 155 -22.62 26.63 30.72
C CYS A 155 -24.16 26.78 30.70
N THR A 156 -24.78 26.59 29.55
CA THR A 156 -26.21 26.77 29.30
C THR A 156 -26.79 25.59 28.54
N ALA A 157 -28.13 25.44 28.57
CA ALA A 157 -28.84 24.43 27.77
C ALA A 157 -28.50 24.57 26.28
N THR A 158 -28.52 25.80 25.75
CA THR A 158 -28.21 26.10 24.36
C THR A 158 -26.80 25.72 23.97
N ALA A 159 -25.79 26.02 24.84
CA ALA A 159 -24.41 25.65 24.55
C ALA A 159 -24.20 24.14 24.56
N CYS A 160 -24.82 23.42 25.50
CA CYS A 160 -24.77 21.95 25.54
C CYS A 160 -25.44 21.31 24.31
N GLU A 161 -26.56 21.87 23.85
CA GLU A 161 -27.26 21.42 22.64
C GLU A 161 -26.40 21.64 21.38
N ALA A 162 -25.85 22.83 21.23
CA ALA A 162 -24.98 23.16 20.12
C ALA A 162 -23.76 22.24 20.05
N ALA A 163 -23.12 21.97 21.21
CA ALA A 163 -21.97 21.06 21.27
C ALA A 163 -22.37 19.60 20.95
N ALA A 164 -23.48 19.11 21.47
CA ALA A 164 -23.98 17.76 21.15
C ALA A 164 -24.32 17.64 19.66
N HIS A 165 -24.95 18.63 19.07
CA HIS A 165 -25.27 18.68 17.64
C HIS A 165 -23.99 18.71 16.78
N ALA A 166 -23.00 19.53 17.15
CA ALA A 166 -21.71 19.58 16.45
C ALA A 166 -21.00 18.22 16.43
N ILE A 167 -21.03 17.47 17.56
CA ILE A 167 -20.45 16.12 17.62
C ILE A 167 -21.20 15.17 16.70
N SER A 168 -22.55 15.19 16.71
CA SER A 168 -23.39 14.35 15.85
C SER A 168 -23.10 14.61 14.37
N THR A 169 -23.03 15.88 13.98
CA THR A 169 -22.73 16.30 12.59
C THR A 169 -21.33 15.83 12.18
N ALA A 170 -20.33 16.07 13.04
CA ALA A 170 -18.96 15.64 12.75
C ALA A 170 -18.82 14.10 12.69
N GLN A 171 -19.59 13.37 13.51
CA GLN A 171 -19.64 11.89 13.45
C GLN A 171 -20.22 11.42 12.11
N SER A 172 -21.33 12.03 11.67
CA SER A 172 -21.92 11.71 10.36
C SER A 172 -20.98 12.01 9.20
N ALA A 173 -20.30 13.17 9.22
CA ALA A 173 -19.30 13.54 8.21
C ALA A 173 -18.11 12.59 8.21
N SER A 174 -17.62 12.17 9.39
CA SER A 174 -16.54 11.19 9.52
C SER A 174 -16.95 9.81 8.99
N ASN A 175 -18.17 9.36 9.26
CA ASN A 175 -18.70 8.10 8.74
C ASN A 175 -18.82 8.15 7.21
N GLN A 176 -19.38 9.23 6.66
CA GLN A 176 -19.50 9.42 5.21
C GLN A 176 -18.12 9.41 4.54
N SER A 177 -17.16 10.16 5.08
CA SER A 177 -15.80 10.20 4.52
C SER A 177 -15.08 8.84 4.58
N ASN A 178 -15.41 7.97 5.54
CA ASN A 178 -14.92 6.59 5.58
C ASN A 178 -15.50 5.76 4.43
N THR A 179 -16.81 5.89 4.16
CA THR A 179 -17.47 5.23 3.03
C THR A 179 -16.87 5.71 1.71
N ASP A 180 -16.79 7.03 1.50
CA ASP A 180 -16.24 7.64 0.28
C ASP A 180 -14.79 7.17 0.01
N ALA A 181 -13.98 7.04 1.08
CA ALA A 181 -12.60 6.53 0.94
C ALA A 181 -12.57 5.03 0.58
N GLY A 182 -13.50 4.23 1.10
CA GLY A 182 -13.67 2.83 0.72
C GLY A 182 -14.06 2.67 -0.74
N ASP A 183 -15.04 3.44 -1.19
CA ASP A 183 -15.55 3.41 -2.56
C ASP A 183 -14.47 3.86 -3.56
N ALA A 184 -13.75 4.94 -3.25
CA ALA A 184 -12.65 5.43 -4.08
C ALA A 184 -11.48 4.41 -4.15
N GLN A 185 -11.20 3.69 -3.07
CA GLN A 185 -10.21 2.61 -3.05
C GLN A 185 -10.64 1.45 -3.93
N SER A 186 -11.89 1.00 -3.81
CA SER A 186 -12.45 -0.06 -4.65
C SER A 186 -12.39 0.31 -6.12
N GLY A 187 -12.86 1.52 -6.47
CA GLY A 187 -12.81 2.01 -7.84
C GLY A 187 -11.39 2.05 -8.42
N LEU A 188 -10.37 2.44 -7.62
CA LEU A 188 -8.98 2.39 -8.06
C LEU A 188 -8.51 0.94 -8.29
N GLN A 189 -8.87 0.00 -7.42
CA GLN A 189 -8.51 -1.41 -7.58
C GLN A 189 -9.14 -2.01 -8.82
N ASP A 190 -10.41 -1.72 -9.08
CA ASP A 190 -11.13 -2.15 -10.27
C ASP A 190 -10.51 -1.57 -11.55
N GLY A 191 -10.15 -0.28 -11.52
CA GLY A 191 -9.42 0.37 -12.61
C GLY A 191 -8.06 -0.27 -12.89
N ILE A 192 -7.29 -0.58 -11.86
CA ILE A 192 -6.00 -1.29 -11.99
C ILE A 192 -6.22 -2.70 -12.56
N ALA A 193 -7.26 -3.41 -12.11
CA ALA A 193 -7.58 -4.74 -12.63
C ALA A 193 -7.97 -4.70 -14.13
N ALA A 194 -8.78 -3.72 -14.53
CA ALA A 194 -9.15 -3.50 -15.93
C ALA A 194 -7.91 -3.18 -16.79
N ALA A 195 -7.03 -2.31 -16.32
CA ALA A 195 -5.77 -1.96 -16.98
C ALA A 195 -4.85 -3.18 -17.19
N ARG A 196 -4.73 -4.03 -16.18
CA ARG A 196 -3.97 -5.30 -16.28
C ARG A 196 -4.61 -6.28 -17.26
N ALA A 197 -5.95 -6.38 -17.24
CA ALA A 197 -6.67 -7.20 -18.21
C ALA A 197 -6.45 -6.70 -19.64
N ARG A 198 -6.44 -5.36 -19.84
CA ARG A 198 -6.10 -4.74 -21.12
C ARG A 198 -4.69 -5.08 -21.57
N ALA A 199 -3.70 -4.92 -20.72
CA ALA A 199 -2.31 -5.26 -21.02
C ALA A 199 -2.13 -6.75 -21.33
N SER A 200 -2.80 -7.63 -20.59
CA SER A 200 -2.81 -9.09 -20.87
C SER A 200 -3.47 -9.42 -22.20
N GLY A 201 -4.60 -8.78 -22.49
CA GLY A 201 -5.30 -8.94 -23.76
C GLY A 201 -4.46 -8.46 -24.94
N LEU A 202 -3.78 -7.31 -24.80
CA LEU A 202 -2.87 -6.79 -25.80
C LEU A 202 -1.68 -7.74 -26.04
N LEU A 203 -1.04 -8.22 -24.96
CA LEU A 203 0.06 -9.19 -25.06
C LEU A 203 -0.37 -10.46 -25.82
N ALA A 204 -1.57 -10.97 -25.54
CA ALA A 204 -2.12 -12.13 -26.22
C ALA A 204 -2.45 -11.85 -27.70
N GLU A 205 -3.01 -10.67 -28.01
CA GLU A 205 -3.34 -10.27 -29.38
C GLU A 205 -2.07 -10.04 -30.22
N LEU A 206 -1.05 -9.38 -29.64
CA LEU A 206 0.26 -9.21 -30.28
C LEU A 206 0.94 -10.56 -30.57
N GLY A 207 0.83 -11.52 -29.65
CA GLY A 207 1.36 -12.89 -29.86
C GLY A 207 0.73 -13.64 -31.05
N GLN A 208 -0.45 -13.21 -31.50
CA GLN A 208 -1.09 -13.75 -32.69
C GLN A 208 -0.72 -12.98 -33.98
N LEU A 209 -0.34 -11.72 -33.85
CA LEU A 209 -0.10 -10.79 -34.95
C LEU A 209 1.38 -10.60 -35.28
N LEU A 210 2.27 -10.79 -34.33
CA LEU A 210 3.71 -10.58 -34.45
C LEU A 210 4.48 -11.90 -34.26
N GLY A 211 5.58 -12.06 -34.98
CA GLY A 211 6.54 -13.13 -34.70
C GLY A 211 7.35 -12.85 -33.42
N ASP A 212 7.92 -13.91 -32.83
CA ASP A 212 8.62 -13.85 -31.53
C ASP A 212 9.81 -12.89 -31.52
N ASN A 213 10.45 -12.62 -32.64
CA ASN A 213 11.60 -11.73 -32.80
C ASN A 213 11.25 -10.41 -33.52
N ASP A 214 9.98 -10.04 -33.61
CA ASP A 214 9.56 -8.82 -34.27
C ASP A 214 9.91 -7.60 -33.38
N PRO A 215 10.69 -6.60 -33.87
CA PRO A 215 11.10 -5.46 -33.06
C PRO A 215 9.93 -4.57 -32.63
N ARG A 216 8.76 -4.69 -33.26
CA ARG A 216 7.56 -3.93 -32.87
C ARG A 216 7.05 -4.27 -31.48
N TRP A 217 7.39 -5.43 -30.91
CA TRP A 217 7.12 -5.72 -29.49
C TRP A 217 7.60 -4.62 -28.57
N LEU A 218 8.81 -4.10 -28.80
CA LEU A 218 9.40 -3.03 -27.98
C LEU A 218 8.63 -1.71 -28.08
N ALA A 219 8.01 -1.42 -29.24
CA ALA A 219 7.19 -0.22 -29.40
C ALA A 219 5.90 -0.25 -28.56
N PHE A 220 5.44 -1.43 -28.17
CA PHE A 220 4.31 -1.61 -27.26
C PHE A 220 4.72 -1.74 -25.78
N GLY A 221 6.00 -1.56 -25.46
CA GLY A 221 6.52 -1.69 -24.10
C GLY A 221 6.72 -3.15 -23.65
N PHE A 222 6.64 -4.12 -24.54
CA PHE A 222 6.87 -5.53 -24.22
C PHE A 222 8.22 -6.02 -24.74
N GLU A 223 8.81 -6.97 -24.01
CA GLU A 223 9.99 -7.68 -24.51
C GLU A 223 9.59 -8.64 -25.65
N MET A 224 10.48 -8.83 -26.63
CA MET A 224 10.29 -9.83 -27.66
C MET A 224 10.26 -11.24 -27.05
N PRO A 225 9.24 -12.08 -27.33
CA PRO A 225 9.16 -13.44 -26.78
C PRO A 225 10.37 -14.32 -27.10
N GLY A 226 10.98 -14.12 -28.27
CA GLY A 226 12.19 -14.82 -28.69
C GLY A 226 13.50 -14.27 -28.11
N SER A 227 13.47 -13.13 -27.39
CA SER A 227 14.68 -12.62 -26.74
C SER A 227 14.99 -13.44 -25.50
N PRO A 228 16.22 -13.97 -25.36
CA PRO A 228 16.60 -14.61 -24.13
C PRO A 228 16.64 -13.57 -23.02
N SER A 229 15.93 -13.79 -21.93
CA SER A 229 16.02 -12.99 -20.71
C SER A 229 16.92 -13.69 -19.68
N THR A 230 17.66 -12.91 -18.88
CA THR A 230 18.49 -13.46 -17.82
C THR A 230 17.66 -14.31 -16.86
N PRO A 231 18.23 -15.37 -16.26
CA PRO A 231 17.55 -16.21 -15.28
C PRO A 231 17.15 -15.44 -14.03
N GLU A 232 16.18 -15.97 -13.29
CA GLU A 232 15.89 -15.52 -11.93
C GLU A 232 17.01 -15.92 -10.98
N VAL A 233 17.09 -15.24 -9.82
CA VAL A 233 18.08 -15.58 -8.78
C VAL A 233 17.66 -16.89 -8.13
N PRO A 234 18.57 -17.87 -7.92
CA PRO A 234 18.25 -19.09 -7.21
C PRO A 234 17.78 -18.81 -5.77
N GLU A 235 16.86 -19.63 -5.28
CA GLU A 235 16.32 -19.51 -3.92
C GLU A 235 16.72 -20.70 -3.06
N ASN A 236 16.50 -20.61 -1.75
CA ASN A 236 16.69 -21.68 -0.75
C ASN A 236 18.09 -22.32 -0.77
N VAL A 237 19.13 -21.53 -1.03
CA VAL A 237 20.51 -22.03 -1.05
C VAL A 237 20.92 -22.56 0.31
N THR A 238 21.41 -23.79 0.36
CA THR A 238 21.97 -24.42 1.53
C THR A 238 23.41 -24.88 1.29
N ALA A 239 24.23 -24.91 2.33
CA ALA A 239 25.58 -25.44 2.28
C ALA A 239 25.82 -26.36 3.49
N THR A 240 26.02 -27.63 3.23
CA THR A 240 26.26 -28.66 4.24
C THR A 240 27.68 -29.14 4.20
N ALA A 241 28.31 -29.29 5.36
CA ALA A 241 29.65 -29.86 5.47
C ALA A 241 29.68 -31.34 5.02
N GLY A 242 30.62 -31.73 4.21
CA GLY A 242 30.88 -33.13 3.87
C GLY A 242 31.32 -33.95 5.08
N ALA A 243 31.65 -35.21 4.87
CA ALA A 243 32.20 -36.04 5.94
C ALA A 243 33.54 -35.45 6.49
N ALA A 244 33.80 -35.64 7.78
CA ALA A 244 35.02 -35.13 8.40
C ALA A 244 36.28 -35.56 7.64
N GLY A 245 37.15 -34.59 7.35
CA GLY A 245 38.40 -34.80 6.59
C GLY A 245 38.24 -34.87 5.06
N THR A 246 37.06 -34.69 4.53
CA THR A 246 36.84 -34.63 3.06
C THR A 246 37.16 -33.25 2.46
N HIS A 247 37.26 -32.22 3.30
CA HIS A 247 37.48 -30.83 2.88
C HIS A 247 36.51 -30.38 1.77
N ALA A 248 35.26 -30.85 1.88
CA ALA A 248 34.23 -30.62 0.88
C ALA A 248 32.95 -30.02 1.50
N LEU A 249 32.26 -29.24 0.70
CA LEU A 249 30.92 -28.73 0.97
C LEU A 249 29.95 -29.25 -0.08
N PHE A 250 28.80 -29.72 0.36
CA PHE A 250 27.67 -30.01 -0.48
C PHE A 250 26.73 -28.79 -0.49
N ILE A 251 26.43 -28.24 -1.66
CA ILE A 251 25.64 -27.02 -1.86
C ILE A 251 24.46 -27.40 -2.71
N ASP A 252 23.27 -26.99 -2.27
CA ASP A 252 21.98 -27.30 -2.89
C ASP A 252 21.11 -26.03 -2.92
N TRP A 253 20.26 -25.88 -3.94
CA TRP A 253 19.35 -24.75 -4.15
C TRP A 253 18.16 -25.14 -5.01
N ASP A 254 17.11 -24.32 -5.00
CA ASP A 254 15.97 -24.52 -5.87
C ASP A 254 16.27 -24.10 -7.33
N ASP A 255 15.69 -24.81 -8.28
CA ASP A 255 15.82 -24.50 -9.71
C ASP A 255 15.33 -23.09 -10.02
N ALA A 256 16.23 -22.27 -10.54
CA ALA A 256 15.88 -20.92 -11.00
C ALA A 256 15.22 -20.95 -12.38
N ARG A 257 14.15 -20.20 -12.54
CA ARG A 257 13.46 -20.11 -13.83
C ARG A 257 14.40 -19.59 -14.92
N ARG A 258 14.39 -20.20 -16.09
CA ARG A 258 15.19 -19.90 -17.28
C ARG A 258 16.69 -20.13 -17.09
N ALA A 259 17.12 -20.81 -16.06
CA ALA A 259 18.49 -21.24 -15.93
C ALA A 259 18.78 -22.43 -16.85
N ASP A 260 19.90 -22.36 -17.59
CA ASP A 260 20.50 -23.48 -18.31
C ASP A 260 21.63 -24.10 -17.48
N GLY A 261 22.00 -23.46 -16.40
CA GLY A 261 23.05 -23.89 -15.47
C GLY A 261 23.36 -22.82 -14.42
N TYR A 262 24.31 -23.11 -13.57
CA TYR A 262 24.64 -22.29 -12.40
C TYR A 262 26.15 -22.11 -12.26
N ARG A 263 26.53 -21.00 -11.62
CA ARG A 263 27.87 -20.74 -11.14
C ARG A 263 27.83 -20.67 -9.62
N VAL A 264 28.56 -21.54 -8.96
CA VAL A 264 28.72 -21.53 -7.50
C VAL A 264 30.10 -20.97 -7.17
N THR A 265 30.14 -19.93 -6.34
CA THR A 265 31.36 -19.26 -5.91
C THR A 265 31.51 -19.42 -4.41
N VAL A 266 32.68 -19.91 -3.98
CA VAL A 266 33.07 -20.07 -2.57
C VAL A 266 34.20 -19.09 -2.28
N THR A 267 33.99 -18.24 -1.27
CA THR A 267 34.94 -17.17 -0.88
C THR A 267 35.29 -17.30 0.59
N ASN A 268 36.57 -17.12 0.93
CA ASN A 268 37.03 -17.13 2.32
C ASN A 268 36.57 -15.86 3.04
N VAL A 269 35.91 -16.00 4.17
CA VAL A 269 35.46 -14.86 5.02
C VAL A 269 36.66 -14.04 5.50
N ALA A 270 37.78 -14.73 5.89
CA ALA A 270 38.99 -14.08 6.33
C ALA A 270 39.84 -13.60 5.15
N GLY A 271 39.50 -12.47 4.57
CA GLY A 271 40.30 -11.83 3.52
C GLY A 271 39.67 -11.80 2.12
N GLY A 272 38.48 -12.35 1.94
CA GLY A 272 37.67 -12.21 0.69
C GLY A 272 38.22 -12.97 -0.53
N ALA A 273 39.22 -13.87 -0.34
CA ALA A 273 39.79 -14.64 -1.45
C ALA A 273 38.79 -15.68 -1.98
N GLN A 274 38.60 -15.71 -3.29
CA GLN A 274 37.82 -16.75 -3.95
C GLN A 274 38.57 -18.07 -3.89
N LEU A 275 37.99 -19.10 -3.24
CA LEU A 275 38.55 -20.40 -3.09
C LEU A 275 38.18 -21.35 -4.22
N ALA A 276 36.94 -21.25 -4.68
CA ALA A 276 36.41 -22.05 -5.79
C ALA A 276 35.36 -21.28 -6.60
N SER A 277 35.29 -21.59 -7.89
CA SER A 277 34.18 -21.20 -8.77
C SER A 277 33.88 -22.37 -9.69
N VAL A 278 32.69 -22.95 -9.54
CA VAL A 278 32.29 -24.17 -10.26
C VAL A 278 31.06 -23.87 -11.10
N LEU A 279 31.02 -24.39 -12.32
CA LEU A 279 29.87 -24.38 -13.20
C LEU A 279 29.19 -25.76 -13.16
N THR A 280 27.89 -25.78 -12.99
CA THR A 280 27.05 -26.99 -13.03
C THR A 280 25.77 -26.73 -13.81
N GLN A 281 25.13 -27.78 -14.31
CA GLN A 281 23.78 -27.73 -14.88
C GLN A 281 22.73 -28.20 -13.86
N ASP A 282 23.15 -28.90 -12.82
CA ASP A 282 22.29 -29.38 -11.76
C ASP A 282 22.10 -28.30 -10.69
N SER A 283 21.04 -28.36 -9.93
CA SER A 283 20.73 -27.48 -8.79
C SER A 283 21.44 -27.88 -7.50
N GLU A 284 22.46 -28.74 -7.59
CA GLU A 284 23.33 -29.16 -6.51
C GLU A 284 24.76 -29.33 -6.96
N VAL A 285 25.72 -29.18 -6.06
CA VAL A 285 27.16 -29.47 -6.36
C VAL A 285 27.94 -29.80 -5.10
N SER A 286 28.89 -30.71 -5.22
CA SER A 286 29.92 -30.97 -4.20
C SER A 286 31.22 -30.28 -4.58
N ILE A 287 31.73 -29.40 -3.72
CA ILE A 287 32.99 -28.67 -3.93
C ILE A 287 34.02 -29.15 -2.90
N GLY A 288 35.01 -29.84 -3.37
CA GLY A 288 36.13 -30.36 -2.56
C GLY A 288 37.39 -29.50 -2.63
N ASN A 289 38.47 -29.98 -2.00
CA ASN A 289 39.78 -29.33 -1.91
C ASN A 289 39.75 -27.93 -1.29
N LEU A 290 38.83 -27.67 -0.38
CA LEU A 290 38.75 -26.44 0.36
C LEU A 290 39.71 -26.48 1.59
N PRO A 291 40.22 -25.35 2.10
CA PRO A 291 41.06 -25.33 3.30
C PRO A 291 40.27 -25.81 4.54
N ALA A 292 40.80 -26.81 5.24
CA ALA A 292 40.17 -27.35 6.46
C ALA A 292 39.97 -26.24 7.52
N GLY A 293 38.81 -26.25 8.18
CA GLY A 293 38.45 -25.27 9.21
C GLY A 293 38.18 -23.86 8.69
N ALA A 294 38.24 -23.61 7.39
CA ALA A 294 37.96 -22.29 6.83
C ALA A 294 36.48 -21.91 6.95
N ASN A 295 36.21 -20.68 7.44
CA ASN A 295 34.91 -20.06 7.31
C ASN A 295 34.77 -19.50 5.90
N VAL A 296 33.77 -19.93 5.17
CA VAL A 296 33.52 -19.51 3.80
C VAL A 296 32.12 -18.93 3.61
N THR A 297 32.00 -18.07 2.62
CA THR A 297 30.71 -17.65 2.06
C THR A 297 30.50 -18.32 0.71
N VAL A 298 29.28 -18.76 0.48
CA VAL A 298 28.83 -19.36 -0.78
C VAL A 298 27.79 -18.48 -1.41
N THR A 299 27.90 -18.20 -2.70
CA THR A 299 26.90 -17.55 -3.54
C THR A 299 26.66 -18.37 -4.80
N VAL A 300 25.42 -18.36 -5.27
CA VAL A 300 25.02 -19.04 -6.50
C VAL A 300 24.44 -18.01 -7.47
N THR A 301 24.82 -18.07 -8.74
CA THR A 301 24.21 -17.31 -9.85
C THR A 301 23.68 -18.30 -10.87
N ALA A 302 22.46 -18.09 -11.33
CA ALA A 302 21.90 -18.82 -12.46
C ALA A 302 22.39 -18.19 -13.79
N ARG A 303 22.53 -19.00 -14.83
CA ARG A 303 23.02 -18.54 -16.13
C ARG A 303 22.26 -19.19 -17.29
N ASN A 304 22.15 -18.45 -18.39
CA ASN A 304 21.68 -18.92 -19.68
C ASN A 304 22.36 -18.14 -20.83
N ALA A 305 21.86 -18.28 -22.05
CA ALA A 305 22.39 -17.56 -23.20
C ALA A 305 22.27 -16.02 -23.12
N ALA A 306 21.35 -15.49 -22.29
CA ALA A 306 21.17 -14.04 -22.11
C ALA A 306 22.13 -13.44 -21.08
N GLY A 307 22.74 -14.26 -20.21
CA GLY A 307 23.67 -13.82 -19.19
C GLY A 307 23.49 -14.53 -17.85
N GLU A 308 24.00 -13.90 -16.80
CA GLU A 308 23.90 -14.40 -15.42
C GLU A 308 22.93 -13.55 -14.58
N SER A 309 22.22 -14.19 -13.64
CA SER A 309 21.39 -13.51 -12.63
C SER A 309 22.25 -12.69 -11.68
N GLN A 310 21.62 -11.89 -10.80
CA GLN A 310 22.31 -11.42 -9.60
C GLN A 310 22.67 -12.63 -8.72
N PRO A 311 23.79 -12.55 -7.98
CA PRO A 311 24.15 -13.61 -7.03
C PRO A 311 23.12 -13.67 -5.88
N THR A 312 22.94 -14.86 -5.32
CA THR A 312 22.15 -15.05 -4.10
C THR A 312 22.75 -14.27 -2.92
N ALA A 313 21.94 -14.03 -1.89
CA ALA A 313 22.49 -13.61 -0.60
C ALA A 313 23.56 -14.62 -0.15
N PRO A 314 24.75 -14.17 0.33
CA PRO A 314 25.81 -15.07 0.74
C PRO A 314 25.40 -15.88 1.97
N ILE A 315 25.57 -17.19 1.91
CA ILE A 315 25.41 -18.09 3.05
C ILE A 315 26.79 -18.48 3.59
N THR A 316 26.88 -18.71 4.91
CA THR A 316 28.15 -19.06 5.56
C THR A 316 28.19 -20.55 5.88
N ALA A 317 29.34 -21.16 5.68
CA ALA A 317 29.63 -22.55 6.04
C ALA A 317 31.06 -22.70 6.59
N VAL A 318 31.30 -23.80 7.34
CA VAL A 318 32.63 -24.17 7.81
C VAL A 318 33.07 -25.43 7.07
N VAL A 319 34.25 -25.39 6.49
CA VAL A 319 34.84 -26.55 5.81
C VAL A 319 35.26 -27.59 6.84
N PRO A 320 34.86 -28.87 6.70
CA PRO A 320 35.15 -29.93 7.67
C PRO A 320 36.63 -30.33 7.69
#